data_4ffd31463e58dd04047c19fff99e1ea0
#
_entry.id   4ffd31463e58dd04047c19fff99e1ea0
#
_cell.length_a   1.000
_cell.length_b   1.000
_cell.length_c   1.000
_cell.angle_alpha   90.00
_cell.angle_beta   90.00
_cell.angle_gamma   90.00
#
_symmetry.space_group_name_H-M   'P 1'
#
loop_
_entity.id
_entity.type
_entity.pdbx_description
1 polymer ?
#
loop_
_entity_poly.entity_id
_entity_poly.type
_entity_poly.pdbx_seq_one_letter_code
_entity_poly.pdbx_strand_id
1 'polypeptide(L)'
;ASIQLTIDLEYQAILQEELAMQVEKTSASSAMGLILNPQTGDILAMATVPDFDPNYPGRGEIGSQRNKVITDQFEPGSTFKIVPITGALDQNTVSLWQEFNCENGSYTFAGQTIKDWDDFGLLTVPQIMENSSNVGVIKIAETLGRNNLYRYSRNLGFGMATNISLAGEHPGTLRQVTEWSHISLAQISLGHEVGGKKR
;
A
#
# COMPACT_ATOMS: atom_id res chain seq x y z
N ALA A 1 30.88 -20.59 6.16
CA ALA A 1 29.55 -20.89 5.61
C ALA A 1 29.24 -19.88 4.51
N SER A 2 28.72 -20.32 3.39
CA SER A 2 28.22 -19.44 2.31
C SER A 2 26.71 -19.34 2.40
N ILE A 3 26.17 -18.17 2.05
CA ILE A 3 24.74 -17.92 1.96
C ILE A 3 24.42 -17.70 0.48
N GLN A 4 23.40 -18.37 -0.03
CA GLN A 4 22.86 -18.15 -1.35
C GLN A 4 21.60 -17.32 -1.21
N LEU A 5 21.49 -16.23 -1.98
CA LEU A 5 20.32 -15.36 -2.04
C LEU A 5 19.56 -15.60 -3.36
N THR A 6 18.30 -15.19 -3.40
CA THR A 6 17.47 -15.18 -4.61
C THR A 6 17.67 -13.91 -5.46
N ILE A 7 18.54 -13.00 -5.01
CA ILE A 7 18.80 -11.72 -5.68
C ILE A 7 19.42 -11.96 -7.06
N ASP A 8 18.83 -11.35 -8.07
CA ASP A 8 19.36 -11.23 -9.42
C ASP A 8 20.11 -9.91 -9.54
N LEU A 9 21.40 -9.99 -9.91
CA LEU A 9 22.29 -8.82 -9.94
C LEU A 9 21.86 -7.78 -10.97
N GLU A 10 21.27 -8.21 -12.09
CA GLU A 10 20.83 -7.27 -13.13
C GLU A 10 19.61 -6.48 -12.65
N TYR A 11 18.58 -7.16 -12.10
CA TYR A 11 17.44 -6.48 -11.50
C TYR A 11 17.83 -5.60 -10.33
N GLN A 12 18.77 -6.04 -9.51
CA GLN A 12 19.27 -5.25 -8.37
C GLN A 12 19.94 -3.95 -8.84
N ALA A 13 20.79 -4.02 -9.86
CA ALA A 13 21.50 -2.85 -10.41
C ALA A 13 20.51 -1.86 -11.03
N ILE A 14 19.57 -2.34 -11.86
CA ILE A 14 18.52 -1.51 -12.47
C ILE A 14 17.69 -0.82 -11.38
N LEU A 15 17.25 -1.57 -10.38
CA LEU A 15 16.42 -1.01 -9.31
C LEU A 15 17.15 0.11 -8.54
N GLN A 16 18.43 -0.08 -8.20
CA GLN A 16 19.21 0.93 -7.50
C GLN A 16 19.41 2.20 -8.34
N GLU A 17 19.71 2.05 -9.62
CA GLU A 17 19.90 3.16 -10.55
C GLU A 17 18.62 3.99 -10.71
N GLU A 18 17.49 3.33 -10.98
CA GLU A 18 16.21 3.99 -11.16
C GLU A 18 15.72 4.71 -9.90
N LEU A 19 15.91 4.11 -8.73
CA LEU A 19 15.56 4.75 -7.46
C LEU A 19 16.46 5.99 -7.20
N ALA A 20 17.77 5.90 -7.49
CA ALA A 20 18.69 7.02 -7.31
C ALA A 20 18.33 8.20 -8.23
N MET A 21 18.08 7.92 -9.52
CA MET A 21 17.64 8.94 -10.48
C MET A 21 16.32 9.59 -10.05
N GLN A 22 15.37 8.81 -9.55
CA GLN A 22 14.09 9.36 -9.13
C GLN A 22 14.19 10.21 -7.86
N VAL A 23 15.04 9.83 -6.90
CA VAL A 23 15.31 10.63 -5.70
C VAL A 23 15.91 11.99 -6.10
N GLU A 24 16.87 12.01 -7.01
CA GLU A 24 17.47 13.24 -7.51
C GLU A 24 16.43 14.11 -8.23
N LYS A 25 15.68 13.53 -9.17
CA LYS A 25 14.66 14.23 -9.98
C LYS A 25 13.56 14.88 -9.14
N THR A 26 13.15 14.22 -8.08
CA THR A 26 12.02 14.67 -7.23
C THR A 26 12.46 15.41 -5.97
N SER A 27 13.76 15.44 -5.69
CA SER A 27 14.33 15.92 -4.41
C SER A 27 13.74 15.20 -3.20
N ALA A 28 13.38 13.90 -3.36
CA ALA A 28 12.88 13.08 -2.27
C ALA A 28 13.99 12.81 -1.26
N SER A 29 13.62 12.67 0.03
CA SER A 29 14.60 12.35 1.08
C SER A 29 15.08 10.89 1.02
N SER A 30 14.29 10.00 0.47
CA SER A 30 14.66 8.59 0.26
C SER A 30 13.67 7.91 -0.69
N ALA A 31 14.11 6.78 -1.27
CA ALA A 31 13.26 5.85 -2.00
C ALA A 31 13.59 4.41 -1.60
N MET A 32 12.65 3.51 -1.83
CA MET A 32 12.84 2.08 -1.62
C MET A 32 12.09 1.30 -2.68
N GLY A 33 12.60 0.13 -3.02
CA GLY A 33 12.01 -0.72 -4.04
C GLY A 33 12.23 -2.20 -3.76
N LEU A 34 11.31 -3.01 -4.29
CA LEU A 34 11.30 -4.45 -4.16
C LEU A 34 10.82 -5.05 -5.48
N ILE A 35 11.55 -6.04 -5.99
CA ILE A 35 11.12 -6.86 -7.13
C ILE A 35 10.93 -8.29 -6.65
N LEU A 36 9.74 -8.83 -6.90
CA LEU A 36 9.34 -10.18 -6.50
C LEU A 36 9.01 -11.03 -7.72
N ASN A 37 9.31 -12.31 -7.65
CA ASN A 37 8.74 -13.31 -8.54
C ASN A 37 7.36 -13.71 -7.99
N PRO A 38 6.24 -13.41 -8.68
CA PRO A 38 4.90 -13.68 -8.15
C PRO A 38 4.54 -15.17 -8.10
N GLN A 39 5.25 -16.03 -8.82
CA GLN A 39 5.01 -17.49 -8.83
C GLN A 39 5.67 -18.19 -7.65
N THR A 40 6.85 -17.70 -7.22
CA THR A 40 7.64 -18.35 -6.16
C THR A 40 7.68 -17.55 -4.87
N GLY A 41 7.45 -16.24 -4.93
CA GLY A 41 7.64 -15.33 -3.81
C GLY A 41 9.10 -14.91 -3.59
N ASP A 42 10.02 -15.35 -4.46
CA ASP A 42 11.43 -14.99 -4.35
C ASP A 42 11.64 -13.49 -4.52
N ILE A 43 12.48 -12.92 -3.69
CA ILE A 43 12.94 -11.54 -3.82
C ILE A 43 14.08 -11.52 -4.82
N LEU A 44 13.84 -10.88 -5.97
CA LEU A 44 14.81 -10.74 -7.04
C LEU A 44 15.66 -9.48 -6.91
N ALA A 45 15.12 -8.42 -6.31
CA ALA A 45 15.85 -7.21 -5.96
C ALA A 45 15.21 -6.51 -4.76
N MET A 46 16.04 -5.87 -3.94
CA MET A 46 15.60 -5.05 -2.81
C MET A 46 16.60 -3.91 -2.60
N ALA A 47 16.15 -2.68 -2.71
CA ALA A 47 17.03 -1.51 -2.61
C ALA A 47 16.39 -0.38 -1.80
N THR A 48 17.27 0.41 -1.18
CA THR A 48 16.92 1.65 -0.46
C THR A 48 17.94 2.74 -0.87
N VAL A 49 17.43 3.94 -1.14
CA VAL A 49 18.26 5.11 -1.46
C VAL A 49 17.94 6.22 -0.43
N PRO A 50 18.93 6.96 0.14
CA PRO A 50 20.35 6.76 -0.02
C PRO A 50 20.84 5.43 0.53
N ASP A 51 21.90 4.90 -0.10
CA ASP A 51 22.56 3.65 0.25
C ASP A 51 23.90 3.93 0.94
N PHE A 52 24.62 2.89 1.36
CA PHE A 52 25.94 2.96 1.95
C PHE A 52 26.86 1.87 1.37
N ASP A 53 28.16 2.12 1.37
CA ASP A 53 29.15 1.12 1.00
C ASP A 53 29.35 0.13 2.16
N PRO A 54 28.95 -1.14 2.04
CA PRO A 54 29.10 -2.13 3.09
C PRO A 54 30.55 -2.47 3.44
N ASN A 55 31.51 -2.13 2.56
CA ASN A 55 32.94 -2.28 2.85
C ASN A 55 33.43 -1.18 3.80
N TYR A 56 32.75 -0.03 3.85
CA TYR A 56 33.11 1.10 4.70
C TYR A 56 31.89 1.63 5.50
N PRO A 57 31.25 0.80 6.33
CA PRO A 57 29.96 1.17 6.97
C PRO A 57 30.07 2.41 7.87
N GLY A 58 31.25 2.70 8.40
CA GLY A 58 31.49 3.90 9.23
C GLY A 58 31.56 5.22 8.47
N ARG A 59 31.54 5.20 7.13
CA ARG A 59 31.60 6.41 6.29
C ARG A 59 30.21 6.92 5.87
N GLY A 60 29.17 6.09 5.96
CA GLY A 60 27.79 6.45 5.62
C GLY A 60 27.03 7.03 6.81
N GLU A 61 25.91 7.68 6.51
CA GLU A 61 24.95 8.07 7.55
C GLU A 61 24.31 6.83 8.17
N ILE A 62 24.09 6.84 9.49
CA ILE A 62 23.47 5.71 10.21
C ILE A 62 22.09 5.40 9.61
N GLY A 63 21.35 6.41 9.17
CA GLY A 63 20.02 6.25 8.54
C GLY A 63 20.03 5.49 7.22
N SER A 64 21.14 5.53 6.45
CA SER A 64 21.28 4.82 5.18
C SER A 64 21.54 3.32 5.35
N GLN A 65 21.99 2.90 6.53
CA GLN A 65 22.27 1.49 6.83
C GLN A 65 21.01 0.68 7.15
N ARG A 66 19.86 1.34 7.29
CA ARG A 66 18.58 0.67 7.52
C ARG A 66 17.97 0.18 6.21
N ASN A 67 17.55 -1.06 6.18
CA ASN A 67 16.73 -1.57 5.09
C ASN A 67 15.29 -1.07 5.24
N LYS A 68 15.00 0.10 4.67
CA LYS A 68 13.69 0.76 4.80
C LYS A 68 12.56 -0.04 4.19
N VAL A 69 12.84 -0.96 3.26
CA VAL A 69 11.82 -1.83 2.65
C VAL A 69 11.11 -2.67 3.72
N ILE A 70 11.83 -3.09 4.76
CA ILE A 70 11.28 -3.96 5.83
C ILE A 70 11.05 -3.23 7.15
N THR A 71 11.73 -2.10 7.38
CA THR A 71 11.66 -1.39 8.67
C THR A 71 10.69 -0.23 8.69
N ASP A 72 10.37 0.36 7.52
CA ASP A 72 9.60 1.58 7.46
C ASP A 72 8.14 1.31 7.07
N GLN A 73 7.25 2.09 7.65
CA GLN A 73 5.84 2.06 7.35
C GLN A 73 5.43 3.27 6.53
N PHE A 74 4.53 3.06 5.59
CA PHE A 74 3.87 4.13 4.85
C PHE A 74 2.40 3.76 4.58
N GLU A 75 1.59 4.76 4.31
CA GLU A 75 0.20 4.53 3.90
C GLU A 75 0.17 4.15 2.41
N PRO A 76 -0.40 2.98 2.06
CA PRO A 76 -0.40 2.51 0.67
C PRO A 76 -1.21 3.41 -0.28
N GLY A 77 -2.14 4.20 0.25
CA GLY A 77 -3.00 5.05 -0.56
C GLY A 77 -3.86 4.26 -1.54
N SER A 78 -4.09 4.80 -2.76
CA SER A 78 -5.00 4.21 -3.75
C SER A 78 -4.66 2.78 -4.20
N THR A 79 -3.45 2.29 -3.98
CA THR A 79 -3.12 0.88 -4.25
C THR A 79 -3.89 -0.08 -3.34
N PHE A 80 -4.34 0.39 -2.18
CA PHE A 80 -5.14 -0.38 -1.25
C PHE A 80 -6.58 -0.61 -1.71
N LYS A 81 -7.09 0.16 -2.69
CA LYS A 81 -8.48 0.05 -3.18
C LYS A 81 -8.84 -1.33 -3.71
N ILE A 82 -7.85 -2.11 -4.09
CA ILE A 82 -8.02 -3.51 -4.46
C ILE A 82 -8.64 -4.33 -3.33
N VAL A 83 -8.37 -4.01 -2.06
CA VAL A 83 -8.85 -4.76 -0.89
C VAL A 83 -10.36 -4.68 -0.74
N PRO A 84 -11.00 -3.48 -0.60
CA PRO A 84 -12.44 -3.39 -0.50
C PRO A 84 -13.17 -3.89 -1.76
N ILE A 85 -12.62 -3.64 -2.96
CA ILE A 85 -13.22 -4.09 -4.22
C ILE A 85 -13.22 -5.63 -4.30
N THR A 86 -12.07 -6.27 -4.06
CA THR A 86 -11.96 -7.73 -4.04
C THR A 86 -12.89 -8.33 -2.99
N GLY A 87 -12.90 -7.76 -1.77
CA GLY A 87 -13.77 -8.23 -0.70
C GLY A 87 -15.26 -8.13 -1.04
N ALA A 88 -15.67 -7.04 -1.66
CA ALA A 88 -17.07 -6.82 -2.03
C ALA A 88 -17.53 -7.77 -3.16
N LEU A 89 -16.67 -8.02 -4.15
CA LEU A 89 -16.93 -8.97 -5.22
C LEU A 89 -16.99 -10.41 -4.71
N ASP A 90 -16.04 -10.83 -3.88
CA ASP A 90 -15.97 -12.17 -3.31
C ASP A 90 -17.17 -12.46 -2.37
N GLN A 91 -17.64 -11.47 -1.62
CA GLN A 91 -18.82 -11.58 -0.77
C GLN A 91 -20.13 -11.41 -1.55
N ASN A 92 -20.09 -11.17 -2.87
CA ASN A 92 -21.23 -10.88 -3.72
C ASN A 92 -22.09 -9.70 -3.19
N THR A 93 -21.48 -8.75 -2.48
CA THR A 93 -22.17 -7.52 -2.05
C THR A 93 -22.27 -6.51 -3.17
N VAL A 94 -21.44 -6.67 -4.21
CA VAL A 94 -21.48 -5.92 -5.46
C VAL A 94 -21.22 -6.85 -6.65
N SER A 95 -21.61 -6.42 -7.86
CA SER A 95 -21.24 -7.07 -9.11
C SER A 95 -20.40 -6.15 -9.97
N LEU A 96 -19.63 -6.70 -10.93
CA LEU A 96 -18.79 -5.90 -11.85
C LEU A 96 -19.60 -4.85 -12.63
N TRP A 97 -20.86 -5.14 -12.93
CA TRP A 97 -21.73 -4.26 -13.73
C TRP A 97 -22.55 -3.29 -12.89
N GLN A 98 -22.45 -3.40 -11.56
CA GLN A 98 -23.16 -2.50 -10.67
C GLN A 98 -22.57 -1.09 -10.78
N GLU A 99 -23.46 -0.11 -10.92
CA GLU A 99 -23.09 1.31 -10.96
C GLU A 99 -23.24 1.96 -9.59
N PHE A 100 -22.33 2.86 -9.30
CA PHE A 100 -22.33 3.72 -8.12
C PHE A 100 -22.32 5.18 -8.55
N ASN A 101 -23.20 5.98 -7.96
CA ASN A 101 -23.16 7.43 -8.16
C ASN A 101 -21.99 7.99 -7.33
N CYS A 102 -20.98 8.56 -8.02
CA CYS A 102 -19.82 9.18 -7.39
C CYS A 102 -20.07 10.66 -7.03
N GLU A 103 -21.33 11.12 -7.00
CA GLU A 103 -21.78 12.43 -6.47
C GLU A 103 -21.06 13.63 -7.10
N ASN A 104 -20.74 13.54 -8.40
CA ASN A 104 -19.92 14.53 -9.11
C ASN A 104 -18.61 14.82 -8.36
N GLY A 105 -17.95 13.74 -7.91
CA GLY A 105 -16.63 13.80 -7.27
C GLY A 105 -16.60 14.36 -5.84
N SER A 106 -17.75 14.52 -5.17
CA SER A 106 -17.76 15.06 -3.80
C SER A 106 -18.81 14.38 -2.92
N TYR A 107 -18.36 13.63 -1.93
CA TYR A 107 -19.22 12.85 -1.05
C TYR A 107 -18.92 13.14 0.43
N THR A 108 -19.96 13.37 1.22
CA THR A 108 -19.83 13.58 2.67
C THR A 108 -20.05 12.28 3.41
N PHE A 109 -19.00 11.75 4.03
CA PHE A 109 -19.03 10.55 4.86
C PHE A 109 -18.62 10.86 6.30
N ALA A 110 -19.42 10.49 7.27
CA ALA A 110 -19.18 10.74 8.70
C ALA A 110 -18.78 12.21 9.03
N GLY A 111 -19.42 13.17 8.36
CA GLY A 111 -19.18 14.60 8.57
C GLY A 111 -17.90 15.15 7.89
N GLN A 112 -17.19 14.34 7.11
CA GLN A 112 -16.03 14.78 6.33
C GLN A 112 -16.33 14.70 4.84
N THR A 113 -15.95 15.74 4.09
CA THR A 113 -16.08 15.74 2.64
C THR A 113 -14.90 15.04 2.01
N ILE A 114 -15.17 13.96 1.29
CA ILE A 114 -14.21 13.22 0.48
C ILE A 114 -14.34 13.71 -0.97
N LYS A 115 -13.23 13.91 -1.63
CA LYS A 115 -13.21 14.36 -3.04
C LYS A 115 -12.50 13.36 -3.93
N ASP A 116 -13.03 13.22 -5.13
CA ASP A 116 -12.32 12.64 -6.27
C ASP A 116 -11.43 13.70 -6.92
N TRP A 117 -10.60 13.27 -7.86
CA TRP A 117 -9.76 14.16 -8.63
C TRP A 117 -10.50 14.77 -9.85
N ASP A 118 -11.69 14.24 -10.18
CA ASP A 118 -12.57 14.70 -11.25
C ASP A 118 -14.04 14.55 -10.83
N ASP A 119 -14.94 15.19 -11.54
CA ASP A 119 -16.39 15.22 -11.28
C ASP A 119 -17.08 13.98 -11.85
N PHE A 120 -16.82 12.81 -11.25
CA PHE A 120 -17.42 11.55 -11.68
C PHE A 120 -18.89 11.46 -11.30
N GLY A 121 -19.72 11.06 -12.27
CA GLY A 121 -21.14 10.71 -12.09
C GLY A 121 -21.33 9.23 -11.72
N LEU A 122 -22.02 8.48 -12.59
CA LEU A 122 -22.20 7.02 -12.43
C LEU A 122 -20.95 6.29 -12.96
N LEU A 123 -20.38 5.40 -12.14
CA LEU A 123 -19.28 4.52 -12.50
C LEU A 123 -19.58 3.09 -12.13
N THR A 124 -19.27 2.14 -13.00
CA THR A 124 -19.25 0.71 -12.67
C THR A 124 -18.05 0.38 -11.78
N VAL A 125 -18.07 -0.82 -11.12
CA VAL A 125 -16.96 -1.26 -10.25
C VAL A 125 -15.60 -1.26 -10.98
N PRO A 126 -15.44 -1.74 -12.22
CA PRO A 126 -14.20 -1.59 -12.98
C PRO A 126 -13.81 -0.13 -13.22
N GLN A 127 -14.76 0.73 -13.58
CA GLN A 127 -14.49 2.15 -13.80
C GLN A 127 -14.07 2.88 -12.51
N ILE A 128 -14.60 2.51 -11.36
CA ILE A 128 -14.17 3.02 -10.06
C ILE A 128 -12.69 2.68 -9.82
N MET A 129 -12.27 1.45 -10.14
CA MET A 129 -10.87 1.04 -10.01
C MET A 129 -9.97 1.75 -11.03
N GLU A 130 -10.38 1.80 -12.29
CA GLU A 130 -9.64 2.43 -13.40
C GLU A 130 -9.41 3.92 -13.16
N ASN A 131 -10.45 4.64 -12.76
CA ASN A 131 -10.39 6.07 -12.47
C ASN A 131 -9.91 6.37 -11.04
N SER A 132 -9.67 5.34 -10.24
CA SER A 132 -9.27 5.50 -8.83
C SER A 132 -10.22 6.40 -8.04
N SER A 133 -11.55 6.31 -8.27
CA SER A 133 -12.53 7.11 -7.56
C SER A 133 -12.52 6.82 -6.06
N ASN A 134 -12.34 7.84 -5.25
CA ASN A 134 -12.42 7.77 -3.80
C ASN A 134 -13.86 7.57 -3.34
N VAL A 135 -14.78 8.33 -3.93
CA VAL A 135 -16.20 8.25 -3.61
C VAL A 135 -16.75 6.86 -3.93
N GLY A 136 -16.45 6.36 -5.14
CA GLY A 136 -16.90 5.05 -5.58
C GLY A 136 -16.41 3.92 -4.67
N VAL A 137 -15.12 3.92 -4.31
CA VAL A 137 -14.57 2.86 -3.45
C VAL A 137 -15.11 2.92 -2.03
N ILE A 138 -15.39 4.11 -1.47
CA ILE A 138 -16.02 4.23 -0.15
C ILE A 138 -17.42 3.60 -0.18
N LYS A 139 -18.22 3.89 -1.20
CA LYS A 139 -19.56 3.30 -1.35
C LYS A 139 -19.51 1.78 -1.50
N ILE A 140 -18.53 1.24 -2.21
CA ILE A 140 -18.26 -0.21 -2.25
C ILE A 140 -17.91 -0.73 -0.85
N ALA A 141 -17.03 -0.04 -0.12
CA ALA A 141 -16.64 -0.44 1.22
C ALA A 141 -17.80 -0.39 2.23
N GLU A 142 -18.77 0.53 2.05
CA GLU A 142 -19.99 0.57 2.83
C GLU A 142 -20.83 -0.70 2.65
N THR A 143 -20.94 -1.23 1.41
CA THR A 143 -21.66 -2.49 1.15
C THR A 143 -20.94 -3.69 1.76
N LEU A 144 -19.59 -3.67 1.75
CA LEU A 144 -18.77 -4.72 2.35
C LEU A 144 -18.85 -4.74 3.88
N GLY A 145 -18.86 -3.56 4.48
CA GLY A 145 -18.87 -3.36 5.92
C GLY A 145 -17.50 -3.49 6.61
N ARG A 146 -17.41 -2.89 7.81
CA ARG A 146 -16.15 -2.75 8.57
C ARG A 146 -15.46 -4.09 8.88
N ASN A 147 -16.22 -5.07 9.33
CA ASN A 147 -15.70 -6.38 9.73
C ASN A 147 -15.09 -7.14 8.54
N ASN A 148 -15.78 -7.11 7.40
CA ASN A 148 -15.27 -7.74 6.19
C ASN A 148 -14.06 -6.99 5.63
N LEU A 149 -14.09 -5.64 5.58
CA LEU A 149 -12.93 -4.86 5.16
C LEU A 149 -11.69 -5.19 6.00
N TYR A 150 -11.84 -5.27 7.33
CA TYR A 150 -10.76 -5.71 8.22
C TYR A 150 -10.29 -7.13 7.89
N ARG A 151 -11.23 -8.08 7.74
CA ARG A 151 -10.91 -9.49 7.44
C ARG A 151 -10.13 -9.63 6.12
N TYR A 152 -10.58 -8.96 5.05
CA TYR A 152 -9.89 -9.00 3.76
C TYR A 152 -8.52 -8.33 3.83
N SER A 153 -8.39 -7.22 4.54
CA SER A 153 -7.08 -6.60 4.80
C SER A 153 -6.13 -7.58 5.48
N ARG A 154 -6.59 -8.28 6.52
CA ARG A 154 -5.79 -9.30 7.22
C ARG A 154 -5.44 -10.49 6.33
N ASN A 155 -6.38 -10.99 5.54
CA ASN A 155 -6.17 -12.12 4.64
C ASN A 155 -5.15 -11.80 3.54
N LEU A 156 -5.02 -10.53 3.14
CA LEU A 156 -4.01 -10.05 2.21
C LEU A 156 -2.69 -9.65 2.90
N GLY A 157 -2.53 -9.95 4.20
CA GLY A 157 -1.29 -9.79 4.93
C GLY A 157 -1.10 -8.44 5.62
N PHE A 158 -2.00 -7.48 5.47
CA PHE A 158 -1.85 -6.18 6.12
C PHE A 158 -1.87 -6.29 7.65
N GLY A 159 -0.90 -5.64 8.30
CA GLY A 159 -0.70 -5.69 9.74
C GLY A 159 -0.12 -7.01 10.24
N MET A 160 0.52 -7.81 9.36
CA MET A 160 1.17 -9.09 9.70
C MET A 160 2.61 -9.09 9.23
N ALA A 161 3.50 -9.70 10.03
CA ALA A 161 4.86 -9.97 9.60
C ALA A 161 4.86 -10.98 8.44
N THR A 162 5.73 -10.77 7.45
CA THR A 162 5.93 -11.71 6.34
C THR A 162 6.80 -12.89 6.74
N ASN A 163 7.49 -12.77 7.89
CA ASN A 163 8.51 -13.69 8.38
C ASN A 163 9.73 -13.78 7.46
N ILE A 164 10.06 -12.69 6.77
CA ILE A 164 11.31 -12.59 6.03
C ILE A 164 12.49 -12.81 7.00
N SER A 165 13.50 -13.59 6.59
CA SER A 165 14.66 -13.91 7.43
C SER A 165 15.64 -12.74 7.59
N LEU A 166 15.13 -11.51 7.73
CA LEU A 166 15.89 -10.29 7.96
C LEU A 166 15.46 -9.65 9.28
N ALA A 167 16.41 -9.05 9.99
CA ALA A 167 16.12 -8.40 11.26
C ALA A 167 15.40 -7.07 11.08
N GLY A 168 14.49 -6.75 12.01
CA GLY A 168 13.85 -5.43 12.08
C GLY A 168 12.59 -5.28 11.22
N GLU A 169 12.03 -6.38 10.72
CA GLU A 169 10.76 -6.34 10.02
C GLU A 169 9.68 -5.67 10.87
N HIS A 170 8.98 -4.70 10.28
CA HIS A 170 7.80 -4.09 10.87
C HIS A 170 6.53 -4.69 10.24
N PRO A 171 5.60 -5.25 11.03
CA PRO A 171 4.42 -5.96 10.49
C PRO A 171 3.39 -5.01 9.86
N GLY A 172 3.62 -3.71 9.87
CA GLY A 172 2.61 -2.72 9.53
C GLY A 172 1.60 -2.51 10.65
N THR A 173 0.67 -1.59 10.45
CA THR A 173 -0.38 -1.26 11.41
C THR A 173 -1.75 -1.44 10.77
N LEU A 174 -2.57 -2.29 11.35
CA LEU A 174 -4.00 -2.38 11.07
C LEU A 174 -4.73 -2.53 12.41
N ARG A 175 -5.39 -1.45 12.85
CA ARG A 175 -6.12 -1.44 14.12
C ARG A 175 -7.32 -2.39 14.09
N GLN A 176 -7.69 -2.92 15.26
CA GLN A 176 -8.93 -3.71 15.41
C GLN A 176 -10.17 -2.85 15.09
N VAL A 177 -11.22 -3.49 14.57
CA VAL A 177 -12.45 -2.79 14.18
C VAL A 177 -13.09 -2.02 15.34
N THR A 178 -12.91 -2.50 16.57
CA THR A 178 -13.38 -1.84 17.81
C THR A 178 -12.71 -0.50 18.08
N GLU A 179 -11.53 -0.28 17.49
CA GLU A 179 -10.75 0.97 17.63
C GLU A 179 -11.02 1.96 16.48
N TRP A 180 -11.86 1.58 15.51
CA TRP A 180 -12.15 2.41 14.36
C TRP A 180 -13.12 3.54 14.71
N SER A 181 -12.78 4.75 14.33
CA SER A 181 -13.68 5.89 14.37
C SER A 181 -14.77 5.79 13.28
N HIS A 182 -15.73 6.70 13.28
CA HIS A 182 -16.77 6.73 12.25
C HIS A 182 -16.22 6.87 10.84
N ILE A 183 -15.14 7.64 10.66
CA ILE A 183 -14.51 7.86 9.35
C ILE A 183 -13.54 6.75 8.93
N SER A 184 -13.12 5.87 9.84
CA SER A 184 -12.08 4.87 9.56
C SER A 184 -12.42 3.92 8.40
N LEU A 185 -13.70 3.57 8.21
CA LEU A 185 -14.10 2.77 7.03
C LEU A 185 -13.66 3.44 5.73
N ALA A 186 -13.95 4.72 5.57
CA ALA A 186 -13.57 5.49 4.40
C ALA A 186 -12.05 5.63 4.31
N GLN A 187 -11.38 6.04 5.39
CA GLN A 187 -9.93 6.25 5.39
C GLN A 187 -9.17 4.96 5.05
N ILE A 188 -9.55 3.84 5.66
CA ILE A 188 -8.91 2.55 5.39
C ILE A 188 -9.18 2.10 3.95
N SER A 189 -10.40 2.25 3.43
CA SER A 189 -10.69 1.88 2.04
C SER A 189 -9.87 2.68 1.01
N LEU A 190 -9.42 3.88 1.38
CA LEU A 190 -8.52 4.73 0.60
C LEU A 190 -7.02 4.43 0.84
N GLY A 191 -6.70 3.48 1.72
CA GLY A 191 -5.33 3.15 2.09
C GLY A 191 -4.68 4.11 3.07
N HIS A 192 -5.48 4.87 3.82
CA HIS A 192 -5.05 5.63 4.98
C HIS A 192 -5.35 4.87 6.27
N GLU A 193 -4.73 5.24 7.38
CA GLU A 193 -4.82 4.52 8.66
C GLU A 193 -4.37 3.04 8.58
N VAL A 194 -3.71 2.65 7.48
CA VAL A 194 -3.12 1.32 7.26
C VAL A 194 -1.64 1.50 7.02
N GLY A 195 -0.79 0.77 7.72
CA GLY A 195 0.66 0.81 7.51
C GLY A 195 1.39 1.99 8.13
N GLY A 196 0.82 3.17 8.23
CA GLY A 196 1.49 4.37 8.70
C GLY A 196 1.04 4.85 10.10
N LYS A 197 1.94 5.54 10.83
CA LYS A 197 1.54 6.36 11.96
C LYS A 197 0.90 7.65 11.42
N LYS A 198 -0.30 8.00 11.87
CA LYS A 198 -0.79 9.38 11.75
C LYS A 198 0.26 10.31 12.37
N ARG A 199 0.76 11.23 11.59
CA ARG A 199 1.46 12.41 12.09
C ARG A 199 0.45 13.42 12.62
#